data_ab635b477604d6f0b025f388f5d2f46d
#
_entry.id   ab635b477604d6f0b025f388f5d2f46d
#
_cell.length_a   1.000
_cell.length_b   1.000
_cell.length_c   1.000
_cell.angle_alpha   90.00
_cell.angle_beta   90.00
_cell.angle_gamma   90.00
#
_symmetry.space_group_name_H-M   'P 1'
#
loop_
_entity.id
_entity.type
_entity.pdbx_description
1 polymer ?
#
loop_
_entity_poly.entity_id
_entity_poly.type
_entity_poly.pdbx_seq_one_letter_code
_entity_poly.pdbx_strand_id
1 'polypeptide(L)'
;MGLCDHSDFKVYGLGLNEASVQLMASKVIGIKNDFVKYFGISFETNSPSYYPLECCLANQLAYLIGEDILFESTINSNDNFKNKFIESTSIKTFLCVQSALDSILYAEEDIIKLNNKMMESTKDRCDNIIRKIEELKNEIMLTFLRTQNLIISSYFNTAFNKISTLEDVEKYRRKLYNFKDYLGSTDGYTFYHDYYVEQMAKLEHKYNILENGGNETALDVKNKKENLFISLLKKIKDLFIKKDTNMQESK
;
A
#
# COMPACT_ATOMS: atom_id res chain seq x y z
N MET A 1 17.10 16.29 -6.22
CA MET A 1 18.05 15.63 -5.32
C MET A 1 17.27 14.57 -4.55
N GLY A 2 17.94 13.53 -4.07
CA GLY A 2 17.26 12.38 -3.46
C GLY A 2 16.48 11.57 -4.48
N LEU A 3 15.24 11.20 -4.14
CA LEU A 3 14.33 10.40 -4.98
C LEU A 3 13.40 11.26 -5.87
N CYS A 4 13.61 12.58 -5.90
CA CYS A 4 12.76 13.49 -6.65
C CYS A 4 13.15 13.57 -8.13
N ASP A 5 12.15 13.55 -9.00
CA ASP A 5 12.26 13.90 -10.41
C ASP A 5 11.84 15.37 -10.62
N HIS A 6 12.62 16.12 -11.38
CA HIS A 6 12.33 17.51 -11.72
C HIS A 6 12.06 17.62 -13.22
N SER A 7 10.81 17.88 -13.59
CA SER A 7 10.43 18.10 -14.98
C SER A 7 9.34 19.17 -15.07
N ASP A 8 9.36 19.95 -16.14
CA ASP A 8 8.34 20.97 -16.46
C ASP A 8 8.01 21.92 -15.29
N PHE A 9 9.03 22.35 -14.54
CA PHE A 9 8.92 23.21 -13.34
C PHE A 9 8.14 22.57 -12.17
N LYS A 10 7.95 21.24 -12.19
CA LYS A 10 7.32 20.46 -11.10
C LYS A 10 8.33 19.53 -10.50
N VAL A 11 8.12 19.24 -9.21
CA VAL A 11 8.84 18.23 -8.46
C VAL A 11 7.90 17.03 -8.27
N TYR A 12 8.35 15.86 -8.64
CA TYR A 12 7.64 14.60 -8.45
C TYR A 12 8.42 13.72 -7.48
N GLY A 13 7.72 12.95 -6.65
CA GLY A 13 8.33 12.03 -5.69
C GLY A 13 8.77 12.69 -4.39
N LEU A 14 8.26 13.89 -4.11
CA LEU A 14 8.58 14.59 -2.88
C LEU A 14 8.12 13.78 -1.66
N GLY A 15 6.90 13.23 -1.68
CA GLY A 15 6.36 12.41 -0.59
C GLY A 15 7.21 11.16 -0.30
N LEU A 16 7.71 10.47 -1.34
CA LEU A 16 8.60 9.33 -1.16
C LEU A 16 9.98 9.78 -0.64
N ASN A 17 10.50 10.91 -1.11
CA ASN A 17 11.78 11.45 -0.65
C ASN A 17 11.73 11.84 0.83
N GLU A 18 10.72 12.63 1.24
CA GLU A 18 10.53 13.05 2.63
C GLU A 18 10.36 11.84 3.56
N ALA A 19 9.53 10.86 3.16
CA ALA A 19 9.37 9.63 3.92
C ALA A 19 10.68 8.86 4.08
N SER A 20 11.47 8.73 3.01
CA SER A 20 12.74 8.02 3.06
C SER A 20 13.76 8.71 3.97
N VAL A 21 13.88 10.03 3.89
CA VAL A 21 14.74 10.83 4.77
C VAL A 21 14.31 10.68 6.24
N GLN A 22 13.00 10.74 6.49
CA GLN A 22 12.45 10.60 7.84
C GLN A 22 12.64 9.19 8.41
N LEU A 23 12.48 8.14 7.59
CA LEU A 23 12.79 6.76 8.00
C LEU A 23 14.25 6.59 8.39
N MET A 24 15.19 7.13 7.60
CA MET A 24 16.62 7.12 7.94
C MET A 24 16.88 7.85 9.25
N ALA A 25 16.31 9.03 9.45
CA ALA A 25 16.47 9.80 10.68
C ALA A 25 15.94 9.02 11.89
N SER A 26 14.74 8.46 11.80
CA SER A 26 14.12 7.64 12.86
C SER A 26 14.99 6.44 13.23
N LYS A 27 15.59 5.79 12.23
CA LYS A 27 16.45 4.63 12.42
C LYS A 27 17.77 5.00 13.11
N VAL A 28 18.40 6.11 12.71
CA VAL A 28 19.65 6.62 13.33
C VAL A 28 19.43 6.97 14.80
N ILE A 29 18.27 7.54 15.13
CA ILE A 29 17.90 7.92 16.52
C ILE A 29 17.43 6.69 17.31
N GLY A 30 17.12 5.57 16.65
CA GLY A 30 16.65 4.35 17.29
C GLY A 30 15.18 4.41 17.71
N ILE A 31 14.35 5.20 17.01
CA ILE A 31 12.90 5.25 17.25
C ILE A 31 12.30 3.90 16.84
N LYS A 32 11.57 3.29 17.78
CA LYS A 32 10.81 2.05 17.53
C LYS A 32 9.48 2.36 16.87
N ASN A 33 8.92 1.36 16.19
CA ASN A 33 7.56 1.44 15.71
C ASN A 33 6.60 1.66 16.87
N ASP A 34 5.67 2.57 16.68
CA ASP A 34 4.57 2.87 17.59
C ASP A 34 3.25 2.77 16.83
N PHE A 35 2.20 2.37 17.54
CA PHE A 35 0.87 2.27 16.99
C PHE A 35 0.19 3.63 17.02
N VAL A 36 -0.23 4.09 15.85
CA VAL A 36 -0.89 5.38 15.70
C VAL A 36 -2.25 5.22 15.00
N LYS A 37 -3.16 6.14 15.32
CA LYS A 37 -4.41 6.33 14.59
C LYS A 37 -4.39 7.69 13.92
N TYR A 38 -4.38 7.71 12.59
CA TYR A 38 -4.27 8.92 11.80
C TYR A 38 -5.31 8.91 10.68
N PHE A 39 -6.14 9.95 10.59
CA PHE A 39 -7.24 10.05 9.63
C PHE A 39 -8.14 8.80 9.53
N GLY A 40 -8.46 8.18 10.67
CA GLY A 40 -9.29 6.98 10.72
C GLY A 40 -8.59 5.66 10.40
N ILE A 41 -7.29 5.70 10.05
CA ILE A 41 -6.46 4.52 9.79
C ILE A 41 -5.62 4.23 11.03
N SER A 42 -5.55 2.96 11.41
CA SER A 42 -4.67 2.47 12.48
C SER A 42 -3.52 1.69 11.86
N PHE A 43 -2.28 2.05 12.17
CA PHE A 43 -1.08 1.43 11.60
C PHE A 43 0.14 1.62 12.54
N GLU A 44 1.20 0.88 12.29
CA GLU A 44 2.48 1.06 12.97
C GLU A 44 3.43 1.91 12.13
N THR A 45 4.12 2.84 12.78
CA THR A 45 5.15 3.67 12.15
C THR A 45 6.26 4.03 13.15
N ASN A 46 7.47 4.20 12.67
CA ASN A 46 8.57 4.78 13.44
C ASN A 46 8.66 6.31 13.31
N SER A 47 7.66 6.93 12.70
CA SER A 47 7.56 8.39 12.57
C SER A 47 6.14 8.88 12.89
N PRO A 48 5.72 8.84 14.17
CA PRO A 48 4.35 9.20 14.54
C PRO A 48 4.04 10.70 14.40
N SER A 49 5.05 11.55 14.30
CA SER A 49 4.89 13.01 14.30
C SER A 49 5.15 13.66 12.94
N TYR A 50 5.87 12.98 12.04
CA TYR A 50 6.28 13.54 10.75
C TYR A 50 6.03 12.54 9.64
N TYR A 51 5.17 12.88 8.69
CA TYR A 51 4.83 12.06 7.52
C TYR A 51 4.44 10.62 7.87
N PRO A 52 3.54 10.40 8.85
CA PRO A 52 3.29 9.05 9.38
C PRO A 52 2.76 8.08 8.34
N LEU A 53 1.91 8.53 7.41
CA LEU A 53 1.33 7.70 6.35
C LEU A 53 2.36 7.39 5.26
N GLU A 54 3.11 8.39 4.82
CA GLU A 54 4.17 8.24 3.82
C GLU A 54 5.29 7.35 4.35
N CYS A 55 5.69 7.52 5.61
CA CYS A 55 6.67 6.66 6.28
C CYS A 55 6.18 5.22 6.39
N CYS A 56 4.91 4.98 6.68
CA CYS A 56 4.33 3.63 6.71
C CYS A 56 4.44 2.97 5.33
N LEU A 57 4.04 3.66 4.25
CA LEU A 57 4.14 3.14 2.89
C LEU A 57 5.59 2.95 2.43
N ALA A 58 6.47 3.92 2.72
CA ALA A 58 7.89 3.83 2.37
C ALA A 58 8.59 2.69 3.12
N ASN A 59 8.21 2.40 4.38
CA ASN A 59 8.72 1.28 5.14
C ASN A 59 8.29 -0.07 4.53
N GLN A 60 7.05 -0.17 4.03
CA GLN A 60 6.60 -1.34 3.28
C GLN A 60 7.37 -1.52 1.97
N LEU A 61 7.64 -0.42 1.26
CA LEU A 61 8.48 -0.44 0.06
C LEU A 61 9.92 -0.87 0.40
N ALA A 62 10.51 -0.35 1.47
CA ALA A 62 11.83 -0.76 1.97
C ALA A 62 11.88 -2.25 2.28
N TYR A 63 10.86 -2.80 2.94
CA TYR A 63 10.77 -4.24 3.23
C TYR A 63 10.68 -5.11 1.96
N LEU A 64 9.88 -4.69 0.97
CA LEU A 64 9.63 -5.48 -0.23
C LEU A 64 10.75 -5.37 -1.26
N ILE A 65 11.30 -4.18 -1.47
CA ILE A 65 12.25 -3.85 -2.53
C ILE A 65 13.70 -3.90 -2.02
N GLY A 66 13.94 -3.37 -0.82
CA GLY A 66 15.23 -3.32 -0.16
C GLY A 66 15.45 -1.97 0.54
N GLU A 67 15.66 -2.01 1.84
CA GLU A 67 15.88 -0.83 2.65
C GLU A 67 17.20 -0.13 2.32
N ASP A 68 18.27 -0.91 2.20
CA ASP A 68 19.60 -0.37 1.88
C ASP A 68 19.60 0.35 0.53
N ILE A 69 18.91 -0.22 -0.48
CA ILE A 69 18.77 0.39 -1.81
C ILE A 69 17.97 1.69 -1.74
N LEU A 70 16.89 1.74 -0.92
CA LEU A 70 16.11 2.94 -0.73
C LEU A 70 16.95 4.06 -0.11
N PHE A 71 17.68 3.77 0.96
CA PHE A 71 18.50 4.74 1.67
C PHE A 71 19.70 5.20 0.85
N GLU A 72 20.40 4.26 0.18
CA GLU A 72 21.50 4.59 -0.72
C GLU A 72 21.05 5.50 -1.85
N SER A 73 19.89 5.21 -2.46
CA SER A 73 19.35 6.04 -3.55
C SER A 73 18.95 7.43 -3.08
N THR A 74 18.43 7.55 -1.85
CA THR A 74 18.08 8.83 -1.25
C THR A 74 19.33 9.69 -1.00
N ILE A 75 20.39 9.10 -0.43
CA ILE A 75 21.64 9.80 -0.12
C ILE A 75 22.38 10.21 -1.41
N ASN A 76 22.51 9.27 -2.33
CA ASN A 76 23.34 9.44 -3.53
C ASN A 76 22.57 10.06 -4.70
N SER A 77 21.26 10.30 -4.56
CA SER A 77 20.41 10.84 -5.62
C SER A 77 20.51 10.06 -6.94
N ASN A 78 20.42 8.71 -6.86
CA ASN A 78 20.50 7.82 -8.00
C ASN A 78 19.19 7.05 -8.22
N ASP A 79 19.03 6.42 -9.38
CA ASP A 79 17.82 5.69 -9.78
C ASP A 79 17.80 4.21 -9.36
N ASN A 80 18.72 3.74 -8.50
CA ASN A 80 18.83 2.32 -8.16
C ASN A 80 17.54 1.78 -7.53
N PHE A 81 16.95 2.50 -6.58
CA PHE A 81 15.68 2.11 -5.97
C PHE A 81 14.53 2.13 -6.99
N LYS A 82 14.41 3.18 -7.79
CA LYS A 82 13.41 3.30 -8.85
C LYS A 82 13.49 2.13 -9.82
N ASN A 83 14.69 1.81 -10.31
CA ASN A 83 14.92 0.70 -11.23
C ASN A 83 14.55 -0.64 -10.59
N LYS A 84 14.94 -0.88 -9.32
CA LYS A 84 14.61 -2.10 -8.59
C LYS A 84 13.12 -2.23 -8.33
N PHE A 85 12.45 -1.14 -8.01
CA PHE A 85 11.00 -1.10 -7.84
C PHE A 85 10.29 -1.45 -9.16
N ILE A 86 10.69 -0.83 -10.27
CA ILE A 86 10.11 -1.09 -11.61
C ILE A 86 10.32 -2.56 -12.00
N GLU A 87 11.51 -3.13 -11.77
CA GLU A 87 11.81 -4.55 -12.01
C GLU A 87 10.92 -5.48 -11.18
N SER A 88 10.63 -5.09 -9.94
CA SER A 88 9.84 -5.87 -8.99
C SER A 88 8.32 -5.70 -9.17
N THR A 89 7.89 -4.67 -9.91
CA THR A 89 6.46 -4.35 -10.15
C THR A 89 6.23 -3.95 -11.60
N SER A 90 6.17 -2.64 -11.90
CA SER A 90 6.12 -2.03 -13.22
C SER A 90 6.38 -0.53 -13.15
N ILE A 91 6.72 0.09 -14.27
CA ILE A 91 6.84 1.56 -14.38
C ILE A 91 5.52 2.25 -14.02
N LYS A 92 4.38 1.70 -14.44
CA LYS A 92 3.06 2.24 -14.12
C LYS A 92 2.81 2.23 -12.61
N THR A 93 3.14 1.14 -11.92
CA THR A 93 3.02 1.03 -10.46
C THR A 93 3.89 2.06 -9.77
N PHE A 94 5.16 2.20 -10.19
CA PHE A 94 6.06 3.20 -9.63
C PHE A 94 5.48 4.61 -9.72
N LEU A 95 5.06 5.04 -10.91
CA LEU A 95 4.50 6.38 -11.13
C LEU A 95 3.20 6.62 -10.34
N CYS A 96 2.33 5.60 -10.24
CA CYS A 96 1.12 5.70 -9.42
C CYS A 96 1.43 5.86 -7.93
N VAL A 97 2.40 5.10 -7.41
CA VAL A 97 2.80 5.17 -5.99
C VAL A 97 3.46 6.52 -5.69
N GLN A 98 4.36 6.98 -6.56
CA GLN A 98 5.00 8.28 -6.44
C GLN A 98 3.97 9.42 -6.39
N SER A 99 3.04 9.44 -7.35
CA SER A 99 1.97 10.44 -7.41
C SER A 99 1.03 10.37 -6.21
N ALA A 100 0.74 9.17 -5.69
CA ALA A 100 -0.12 9.00 -4.54
C ALA A 100 0.52 9.53 -3.24
N LEU A 101 1.83 9.29 -3.03
CA LEU A 101 2.57 9.82 -1.90
C LEU A 101 2.64 11.35 -1.95
N ASP A 102 2.89 11.93 -3.13
CA ASP A 102 2.84 13.39 -3.32
C ASP A 102 1.44 13.96 -3.03
N SER A 103 0.38 13.24 -3.45
CA SER A 103 -1.01 13.67 -3.19
C SER A 103 -1.36 13.65 -1.70
N ILE A 104 -0.89 12.65 -0.94
CA ILE A 104 -1.07 12.59 0.51
C ILE A 104 -0.37 13.79 1.16
N LEU A 105 0.91 14.02 0.84
CA LEU A 105 1.71 15.12 1.36
C LEU A 105 1.03 16.49 1.12
N TYR A 106 0.61 16.78 -0.10
CA TYR A 106 -0.04 18.05 -0.43
C TYR A 106 -1.40 18.20 0.25
N ALA A 107 -2.18 17.13 0.38
CA ALA A 107 -3.46 17.17 1.09
C ALA A 107 -3.27 17.42 2.60
N GLU A 108 -2.21 16.87 3.22
CA GLU A 108 -1.84 17.18 4.61
C GLU A 108 -1.44 18.65 4.79
N GLU A 109 -0.62 19.19 3.88
CA GLU A 109 -0.29 20.62 3.88
C GLU A 109 -1.53 21.51 3.75
N ASP A 110 -2.48 21.12 2.90
CA ASP A 110 -3.71 21.89 2.72
C ASP A 110 -4.61 21.84 3.96
N ILE A 111 -4.65 20.72 4.69
CA ILE A 111 -5.31 20.64 6.00
C ILE A 111 -4.67 21.61 6.99
N ILE A 112 -3.34 21.69 7.04
CA ILE A 112 -2.63 22.64 7.92
C ILE A 112 -2.99 24.08 7.56
N LYS A 113 -2.98 24.45 6.27
CA LYS A 113 -3.37 25.77 5.79
C LYS A 113 -4.81 26.13 6.14
N LEU A 114 -5.74 25.14 6.00
CA LEU A 114 -7.14 25.32 6.34
C LEU A 114 -7.36 25.48 7.85
N ASN A 115 -6.64 24.72 8.70
CA ASN A 115 -6.69 24.89 10.14
C ASN A 115 -6.22 26.27 10.59
N ASN A 116 -5.12 26.77 10.02
CA ASN A 116 -4.64 28.14 10.30
C ASN A 116 -5.68 29.19 9.88
N LYS A 117 -6.30 29.04 8.70
CA LYS A 117 -7.35 29.94 8.23
C LYS A 117 -8.62 29.90 9.09
N MET A 118 -8.94 28.75 9.68
CA MET A 118 -10.10 28.59 10.55
C MET A 118 -9.98 29.45 11.82
N MET A 119 -8.76 29.63 12.37
CA MET A 119 -8.52 30.43 13.55
C MET A 119 -8.86 31.93 13.35
N GLU A 120 -8.85 32.39 12.11
CA GLU A 120 -9.11 33.80 11.73
C GLU A 120 -10.50 34.01 11.14
N SER A 121 -11.35 32.98 11.10
CA SER A 121 -12.62 32.98 10.35
C SER A 121 -13.85 33.20 11.22
N THR A 122 -14.91 33.76 10.62
CA THR A 122 -16.26 33.83 11.22
C THR A 122 -16.92 32.45 11.26
N LYS A 123 -17.93 32.26 12.11
CA LYS A 123 -18.61 30.96 12.34
C LYS A 123 -19.07 30.29 11.04
N ASP A 124 -19.75 31.00 10.15
CA ASP A 124 -20.28 30.44 8.88
C ASP A 124 -19.17 29.99 7.92
N ARG A 125 -17.99 30.64 8.00
CA ARG A 125 -16.81 30.22 7.24
C ARG A 125 -16.14 29.01 7.85
N CYS A 126 -16.17 28.86 9.17
CA CYS A 126 -15.63 27.71 9.88
C CYS A 126 -16.31 26.41 9.46
N ASP A 127 -17.64 26.38 9.33
CA ASP A 127 -18.37 25.16 8.93
C ASP A 127 -17.97 24.67 7.53
N ASN A 128 -17.75 25.59 6.59
CA ASN A 128 -17.27 25.26 5.26
C ASN A 128 -15.81 24.73 5.28
N ILE A 129 -14.95 25.30 6.13
CA ILE A 129 -13.57 24.86 6.29
C ILE A 129 -13.53 23.46 6.92
N ILE A 130 -14.31 23.20 7.96
CA ILE A 130 -14.43 21.90 8.62
C ILE A 130 -14.83 20.83 7.61
N ARG A 131 -15.88 21.07 6.81
CA ARG A 131 -16.30 20.14 5.76
C ARG A 131 -15.18 19.82 4.79
N LYS A 132 -14.43 20.83 4.35
CA LYS A 132 -13.30 20.66 3.42
C LYS A 132 -12.16 19.85 4.03
N ILE A 133 -11.87 20.05 5.30
CA ILE A 133 -10.88 19.24 6.04
C ILE A 133 -11.33 17.78 6.12
N GLU A 134 -12.60 17.50 6.40
CA GLU A 134 -13.11 16.12 6.44
C GLU A 134 -13.09 15.45 5.04
N GLU A 135 -13.39 16.19 3.98
CA GLU A 135 -13.25 15.71 2.60
C GLU A 135 -11.78 15.31 2.30
N LEU A 136 -10.81 16.17 2.64
CA LEU A 136 -9.37 15.89 2.47
C LEU A 136 -8.91 14.69 3.31
N LYS A 137 -9.33 14.56 4.57
CA LYS A 137 -9.02 13.42 5.42
C LYS A 137 -9.51 12.10 4.80
N ASN A 138 -10.74 12.10 4.25
CA ASN A 138 -11.29 10.94 3.57
C ASN A 138 -10.51 10.62 2.27
N GLU A 139 -10.09 11.63 1.52
CA GLU A 139 -9.27 11.45 0.33
C GLU A 139 -7.90 10.85 0.68
N ILE A 140 -7.23 11.36 1.71
CA ILE A 140 -5.96 10.83 2.22
C ILE A 140 -6.12 9.36 2.61
N MET A 141 -7.14 9.03 3.41
CA MET A 141 -7.42 7.66 3.84
C MET A 141 -7.59 6.72 2.64
N LEU A 142 -8.41 7.09 1.66
CA LEU A 142 -8.65 6.27 0.48
C LEU A 142 -7.39 6.13 -0.39
N THR A 143 -6.62 7.21 -0.53
CA THR A 143 -5.37 7.19 -1.29
C THR A 143 -4.33 6.30 -0.62
N PHE A 144 -4.17 6.38 0.69
CA PHE A 144 -3.29 5.50 1.46
C PHE A 144 -3.65 4.02 1.26
N LEU A 145 -4.91 3.64 1.51
CA LEU A 145 -5.36 2.25 1.40
C LEU A 145 -5.21 1.70 -0.03
N ARG A 146 -5.53 2.50 -1.04
CA ARG A 146 -5.35 2.11 -2.45
C ARG A 146 -3.89 1.94 -2.82
N THR A 147 -3.03 2.83 -2.32
CA THR A 147 -1.59 2.79 -2.59
C THR A 147 -0.95 1.58 -1.94
N GLN A 148 -1.28 1.28 -0.70
CA GLN A 148 -0.84 0.07 0.00
C GLN A 148 -1.25 -1.19 -0.76
N ASN A 149 -2.52 -1.28 -1.15
CA ASN A 149 -3.02 -2.40 -1.95
C ASN A 149 -2.26 -2.52 -3.27
N LEU A 150 -2.02 -1.41 -3.97
CA LEU A 150 -1.29 -1.39 -5.23
C LEU A 150 0.15 -1.88 -5.08
N ILE A 151 0.87 -1.42 -4.06
CA ILE A 151 2.25 -1.85 -3.76
C ILE A 151 2.28 -3.37 -3.55
N ILE A 152 1.47 -3.87 -2.64
CA ILE A 152 1.45 -5.28 -2.23
C ILE A 152 1.05 -6.17 -3.41
N SER A 153 -0.07 -5.88 -4.05
CA SER A 153 -0.59 -6.71 -5.13
C SER A 153 0.33 -6.72 -6.35
N SER A 154 0.89 -5.56 -6.74
CA SER A 154 1.81 -5.48 -7.89
C SER A 154 3.10 -6.26 -7.63
N TYR A 155 3.67 -6.14 -6.42
CA TYR A 155 4.88 -6.85 -6.05
C TYR A 155 4.68 -8.37 -6.06
N PHE A 156 3.69 -8.86 -5.32
CA PHE A 156 3.48 -10.29 -5.19
C PHE A 156 2.95 -10.92 -6.48
N ASN A 157 2.11 -10.25 -7.26
CA ASN A 157 1.69 -10.75 -8.56
C ASN A 157 2.88 -10.86 -9.55
N THR A 158 3.79 -9.88 -9.55
CA THR A 158 5.01 -9.94 -10.38
C THR A 158 5.92 -11.08 -9.93
N ALA A 159 6.09 -11.27 -8.61
CA ALA A 159 6.87 -12.37 -8.07
C ALA A 159 6.22 -13.74 -8.37
N PHE A 160 4.90 -13.86 -8.26
CA PHE A 160 4.16 -15.08 -8.59
C PHE A 160 4.34 -15.51 -10.05
N ASN A 161 4.32 -14.55 -10.98
CA ASN A 161 4.49 -14.83 -12.40
C ASN A 161 5.90 -15.35 -12.76
N LYS A 162 6.89 -15.13 -11.90
CA LYS A 162 8.28 -15.60 -12.07
C LYS A 162 8.50 -17.02 -11.50
N ILE A 163 7.50 -17.61 -10.81
CA ILE A 163 7.63 -18.96 -10.24
C ILE A 163 7.71 -19.99 -11.36
N SER A 164 8.81 -20.75 -11.42
CA SER A 164 9.08 -21.77 -12.40
C SER A 164 9.49 -23.12 -11.80
N THR A 165 9.87 -23.15 -10.53
CA THR A 165 10.34 -24.33 -9.83
C THR A 165 9.65 -24.51 -8.48
N LEU A 166 9.71 -25.71 -7.88
CA LEU A 166 9.21 -25.96 -6.52
C LEU A 166 9.99 -25.13 -5.48
N GLU A 167 11.26 -24.87 -5.70
CA GLU A 167 12.06 -23.99 -4.83
C GLU A 167 11.53 -22.54 -4.86
N ASP A 168 11.12 -22.04 -6.03
CA ASP A 168 10.51 -20.72 -6.16
C ASP A 168 9.18 -20.63 -5.40
N VAL A 169 8.39 -21.71 -5.42
CA VAL A 169 7.13 -21.81 -4.64
C VAL A 169 7.42 -21.62 -3.15
N GLU A 170 8.43 -22.31 -2.62
CA GLU A 170 8.78 -22.19 -1.20
C GLU A 170 9.36 -20.82 -0.83
N LYS A 171 10.18 -20.23 -1.71
CA LYS A 171 10.67 -18.86 -1.52
C LYS A 171 9.53 -17.84 -1.49
N TYR A 172 8.58 -17.98 -2.42
CA TYR A 172 7.40 -17.11 -2.48
C TYR A 172 6.51 -17.27 -1.25
N ARG A 173 6.23 -18.53 -0.84
CA ARG A 173 5.44 -18.85 0.37
C ARG A 173 6.01 -18.19 1.61
N ARG A 174 7.33 -18.35 1.83
CA ARG A 174 8.03 -17.73 2.96
C ARG A 174 7.93 -16.21 2.92
N LYS A 175 8.13 -15.60 1.75
CA LYS A 175 8.06 -14.14 1.62
C LYS A 175 6.66 -13.59 1.89
N LEU A 176 5.63 -14.28 1.40
CA LEU A 176 4.24 -13.91 1.64
C LEU A 176 3.88 -14.03 3.13
N TYR A 177 4.33 -15.10 3.79
CA TYR A 177 4.12 -15.32 5.22
C TYR A 177 4.86 -14.27 6.07
N ASN A 178 6.14 -14.06 5.81
CA ASN A 178 6.95 -13.08 6.53
C ASN A 178 6.39 -11.64 6.39
N PHE A 179 5.84 -11.32 5.22
CA PHE A 179 5.20 -10.02 5.02
C PHE A 179 3.89 -9.88 5.82
N LYS A 180 3.15 -10.98 6.00
CA LYS A 180 2.00 -11.00 6.91
C LYS A 180 2.41 -10.71 8.35
N ASP A 181 3.47 -11.35 8.82
CA ASP A 181 4.00 -11.12 10.17
C ASP A 181 4.53 -9.68 10.32
N TYR A 182 5.19 -9.15 9.27
CA TYR A 182 5.66 -7.77 9.24
C TYR A 182 4.53 -6.75 9.34
N LEU A 183 3.41 -6.96 8.66
CA LEU A 183 2.25 -6.05 8.73
C LEU A 183 1.53 -6.11 10.08
N GLY A 184 1.66 -7.20 10.81
CA GLY A 184 0.98 -7.40 12.08
C GLY A 184 -0.53 -7.58 11.95
N SER A 185 -1.24 -7.39 13.07
CA SER A 185 -2.70 -7.62 13.19
C SER A 185 -3.52 -6.34 13.29
N THR A 186 -3.07 -5.25 12.69
CA THR A 186 -3.77 -3.97 12.75
C THR A 186 -5.02 -3.95 11.86
N ASP A 187 -6.08 -3.29 12.30
CA ASP A 187 -7.37 -3.19 11.58
C ASP A 187 -7.25 -2.56 10.17
N GLY A 188 -6.17 -1.82 9.89
CA GLY A 188 -5.89 -1.24 8.58
C GLY A 188 -5.47 -2.25 7.51
N TYR A 189 -5.25 -3.53 7.88
CA TYR A 189 -4.70 -4.56 6.97
C TYR A 189 -5.66 -5.70 6.66
N THR A 190 -6.96 -5.54 6.85
CA THR A 190 -7.99 -6.54 6.49
C THR A 190 -7.87 -6.98 5.04
N PHE A 191 -7.54 -6.06 4.12
CA PHE A 191 -7.23 -6.37 2.73
C PHE A 191 -6.14 -7.43 2.59
N TYR A 192 -5.04 -7.32 3.35
CA TYR A 192 -3.92 -8.25 3.20
C TYR A 192 -4.27 -9.65 3.66
N HIS A 193 -5.14 -9.82 4.65
CA HIS A 193 -5.59 -11.14 5.08
C HIS A 193 -6.29 -11.88 3.92
N ASP A 194 -7.26 -11.24 3.27
CA ASP A 194 -7.98 -11.84 2.14
C ASP A 194 -7.05 -12.08 0.95
N TYR A 195 -6.17 -11.14 0.66
CA TYR A 195 -5.14 -11.26 -0.37
C TYR A 195 -4.19 -12.42 -0.10
N TYR A 196 -3.72 -12.57 1.14
CA TYR A 196 -2.86 -13.69 1.57
C TYR A 196 -3.53 -15.04 1.33
N VAL A 197 -4.78 -15.20 1.75
CA VAL A 197 -5.55 -16.44 1.54
C VAL A 197 -5.70 -16.76 0.05
N GLU A 198 -6.01 -15.75 -0.77
CA GLU A 198 -6.13 -15.91 -2.22
C GLU A 198 -4.80 -16.32 -2.86
N GLN A 199 -3.70 -15.67 -2.47
CA GLN A 199 -2.37 -15.98 -3.00
C GLN A 199 -1.89 -17.37 -2.58
N MET A 200 -2.18 -17.81 -1.35
CA MET A 200 -1.87 -19.16 -0.88
C MET A 200 -2.63 -20.22 -1.68
N ALA A 201 -3.90 -19.98 -1.99
CA ALA A 201 -4.68 -20.90 -2.84
C ALA A 201 -4.13 -20.99 -4.28
N LYS A 202 -3.73 -19.86 -4.86
CA LYS A 202 -3.05 -19.83 -6.18
C LYS A 202 -1.70 -20.57 -6.16
N LEU A 203 -0.96 -20.40 -5.07
CA LEU A 203 0.36 -21.02 -4.90
C LEU A 203 0.25 -22.54 -4.78
N GLU A 204 -0.74 -23.03 -4.04
CA GLU A 204 -1.02 -24.47 -3.92
C GLU A 204 -1.35 -25.08 -5.29
N HIS A 205 -2.16 -24.39 -6.08
CA HIS A 205 -2.43 -24.84 -7.44
C HIS A 205 -1.16 -24.87 -8.31
N LYS A 206 -0.32 -23.80 -8.21
CA LYS A 206 0.95 -23.75 -8.95
C LYS A 206 1.91 -24.85 -8.52
N TYR A 207 1.96 -25.16 -7.21
CA TYR A 207 2.76 -26.26 -6.66
C TYR A 207 2.34 -27.59 -7.30
N ASN A 208 1.03 -27.91 -7.30
CA ASN A 208 0.51 -29.16 -7.86
C ASN A 208 0.82 -29.32 -9.35
N ILE A 209 0.78 -28.22 -10.14
CA ILE A 209 1.16 -28.25 -11.55
C ILE A 209 2.64 -28.59 -11.71
N LEU A 210 3.51 -27.94 -10.96
CA LEU A 210 4.95 -28.16 -11.04
C LEU A 210 5.36 -29.55 -10.57
N GLU A 211 4.74 -30.07 -9.49
CA GLU A 211 4.96 -31.41 -8.97
C GLU A 211 4.56 -32.52 -9.97
N ASN A 212 3.47 -32.30 -10.71
CA ASN A 212 2.97 -33.24 -11.73
C ASN A 212 3.59 -33.04 -13.12
N GLY A 213 4.74 -32.40 -13.22
CA GLY A 213 5.48 -32.24 -14.49
C GLY A 213 4.88 -31.26 -15.49
N GLY A 214 4.08 -30.31 -15.02
CA GLY A 214 3.55 -29.23 -15.83
C GLY A 214 2.35 -29.59 -16.71
N ASN A 215 1.77 -30.76 -16.57
CA ASN A 215 0.59 -31.20 -17.31
C ASN A 215 -0.69 -30.64 -16.66
N GLU A 216 -1.06 -29.43 -17.04
CA GLU A 216 -2.42 -28.92 -16.84
C GLU A 216 -3.37 -29.54 -17.86
N THR A 217 -4.34 -30.34 -17.43
CA THR A 217 -5.44 -30.71 -18.31
C THR A 217 -6.34 -29.49 -18.49
N ALA A 218 -6.64 -29.11 -19.73
CA ALA A 218 -7.44 -27.94 -20.09
C ALA A 218 -8.84 -27.89 -19.41
N LEU A 219 -9.34 -29.00 -18.90
CA LEU A 219 -10.59 -29.11 -18.14
C LEU A 219 -10.49 -28.54 -16.71
N ASP A 220 -9.35 -28.68 -16.05
CA ASP A 220 -9.16 -28.19 -14.68
C ASP A 220 -9.08 -26.65 -14.61
N VAL A 221 -8.54 -26.03 -15.66
CA VAL A 221 -8.44 -24.56 -15.76
C VAL A 221 -9.81 -23.92 -15.94
N LYS A 222 -10.72 -24.54 -16.71
CA LYS A 222 -12.06 -24.01 -16.98
C LYS A 222 -12.96 -24.11 -15.75
N ASN A 223 -12.98 -25.24 -15.10
CA ASN A 223 -13.80 -25.48 -13.90
C ASN A 223 -13.34 -24.64 -12.68
N LYS A 224 -12.03 -24.37 -12.55
CA LYS A 224 -11.51 -23.53 -11.46
C LYS A 224 -11.76 -22.04 -11.69
N LYS A 225 -11.67 -21.53 -12.93
CA LYS A 225 -12.02 -20.14 -13.25
C LYS A 225 -13.49 -19.85 -12.97
N GLU A 226 -14.40 -20.77 -13.33
CA GLU A 226 -15.82 -20.62 -13.02
C GLU A 226 -16.10 -20.65 -11.52
N ASN A 227 -15.49 -21.57 -10.78
CA ASN A 227 -15.66 -21.66 -9.31
C ASN A 227 -15.08 -20.46 -8.57
N LEU A 228 -13.93 -19.92 -9.02
CA LEU A 228 -13.34 -18.71 -8.44
C LEU A 228 -14.20 -17.47 -8.72
N PHE A 229 -14.73 -17.35 -9.94
CA PHE A 229 -15.61 -16.28 -10.34
C PHE A 229 -16.94 -16.29 -9.59
N ILE A 230 -17.54 -17.47 -9.42
CA ILE A 230 -18.77 -17.67 -8.65
C ILE A 230 -18.55 -17.33 -7.15
N SER A 231 -17.41 -17.75 -6.59
CA SER A 231 -17.03 -17.41 -5.21
C SER A 231 -16.83 -15.92 -5.00
N LEU A 232 -16.19 -15.24 -5.97
CA LEU A 232 -15.99 -13.78 -5.95
C LEU A 232 -17.31 -13.02 -6.05
N LEU A 233 -18.20 -13.45 -6.96
CA LEU A 233 -19.53 -12.87 -7.10
C LEU A 233 -20.40 -13.05 -5.84
N LYS A 234 -20.26 -14.19 -5.16
CA LYS A 234 -20.98 -14.47 -3.90
C LYS A 234 -20.50 -13.53 -2.79
N LYS A 235 -19.18 -13.35 -2.64
CA LYS A 235 -18.59 -12.42 -1.66
C LYS A 235 -18.98 -10.96 -1.92
N ILE A 236 -18.98 -10.54 -3.19
CA ILE A 236 -19.43 -9.20 -3.58
C ILE A 236 -20.91 -8.99 -3.23
N LYS A 237 -21.76 -9.98 -3.49
CA LYS A 237 -23.19 -9.93 -3.17
C LYS A 237 -23.44 -9.85 -1.66
N ASP A 238 -22.68 -10.60 -0.85
CA ASP A 238 -22.76 -10.59 0.60
C ASP A 238 -22.29 -9.25 1.21
N LEU A 239 -21.34 -8.56 0.58
CA LEU A 239 -20.91 -7.21 0.97
C LEU A 239 -21.98 -6.15 0.70
N PHE A 240 -22.73 -6.26 -0.39
CA PHE A 240 -23.84 -5.36 -0.71
C PHE A 240 -25.04 -5.58 0.21
N ILE A 241 -25.37 -6.84 0.53
CA ILE A 241 -26.50 -7.18 1.43
C ILE A 241 -26.24 -6.69 2.85
N LYS A 242 -25.00 -6.80 3.37
CA LYS A 242 -24.63 -6.26 4.70
C LYS A 242 -24.71 -4.74 4.78
N LYS A 243 -24.54 -4.04 3.68
CA LYS A 243 -24.62 -2.58 3.63
C LYS A 243 -26.07 -2.07 3.71
N ASP A 244 -27.01 -2.80 3.12
CA ASP A 244 -28.43 -2.46 3.13
C ASP A 244 -29.07 -2.76 4.49
N THR A 245 -28.64 -3.80 5.21
CA THR A 245 -29.13 -4.11 6.56
C THR A 245 -28.68 -3.07 7.60
N ASN A 246 -27.48 -2.54 7.51
CA ASN A 246 -26.99 -1.51 8.43
C ASN A 246 -27.62 -0.12 8.19
N MET A 247 -28.24 0.12 7.03
CA MET A 247 -29.00 1.36 6.76
C MET A 247 -30.44 1.31 7.27
N GLN A 248 -30.98 0.14 7.58
CA GLN A 248 -32.34 0.00 8.11
C GLN A 248 -32.42 0.01 9.63
N GLU A 249 -31.33 -0.20 10.35
CA GLU A 249 -31.27 -0.14 11.82
C GLU A 249 -30.91 1.26 12.37
N SER A 250 -30.72 2.27 11.52
CA SER A 250 -30.41 3.66 11.92
C SER A 250 -31.52 4.66 11.57
N LYS A 251 -32.78 4.20 11.55
CA LYS A 251 -33.98 5.10 11.48
C LYS A 251 -34.83 5.01 12.70
#